data_ef5797adcf08026364a7e73f9bec35fe
#
_entry.id   ef5797adcf08026364a7e73f9bec35fe
#
_cell.length_a   1.000
_cell.length_b   1.000
_cell.length_c   1.000
_cell.angle_alpha   90.00
_cell.angle_beta   90.00
_cell.angle_gamma   90.00
#
_symmetry.space_group_name_H-M   'P 1'
#
loop_
_entity.id
_entity.type
_entity.pdbx_description
1 polymer ?
#
loop_
_entity_poly.entity_id
_entity_poly.type
_entity_poly.pdbx_seq_one_letter_code
_entity_poly.pdbx_strand_id
1 'polypeptide(L)'
;TGYNGAPSKVAHCLDIGCLREQLGVPSGQRHEICRGLHAEQNVIIQAAVHGISLAGAEVYCTHQPCLICSKMLINCGITKIWYASGYPDELAMQMLNEADITLELLPLRPTPDGCGHTGPSGEGA
;
A
#
# COMPACT_ATOMS: atom_id res chain seq x y z
N THR A 1 -7.79 -7.63 -3.33
CA THR A 1 -7.13 -6.44 -3.89
C THR A 1 -7.55 -5.18 -3.15
N GLY A 2 -6.76 -4.15 -3.29
CA GLY A 2 -7.07 -2.86 -2.71
C GLY A 2 -6.39 -1.73 -3.45
N TYR A 3 -7.01 -0.56 -3.38
CA TYR A 3 -6.50 0.65 -4.02
C TYR A 3 -6.51 1.78 -3.00
N ASN A 4 -5.68 2.78 -3.23
CA ASN A 4 -5.73 3.99 -2.40
C ASN A 4 -7.07 4.68 -2.61
N GLY A 5 -7.71 5.10 -1.57
CA GLY A 5 -8.98 5.78 -1.68
C GLY A 5 -9.60 6.11 -0.34
N ALA A 6 -10.55 7.03 -0.35
CA ALA A 6 -11.25 7.43 0.86
C ALA A 6 -12.18 6.32 1.34
N PRO A 7 -12.54 6.33 2.62
CA PRO A 7 -13.53 5.37 3.13
C PRO A 7 -14.85 5.45 2.36
N SER A 8 -15.60 4.35 2.37
CA SER A 8 -16.90 4.31 1.71
C SER A 8 -17.78 5.44 2.23
N LYS A 9 -18.50 6.06 1.32
CA LYS A 9 -19.43 7.18 1.63
C LYS A 9 -18.75 8.48 2.04
N VAL A 10 -17.43 8.56 1.94
CA VAL A 10 -16.66 9.78 2.20
C VAL A 10 -16.11 10.30 0.88
N ALA A 11 -16.12 11.61 0.67
CA ALA A 11 -15.65 12.19 -0.58
C ALA A 11 -14.15 11.92 -0.78
N HIS A 12 -13.78 11.65 -2.04
CA HIS A 12 -12.38 11.42 -2.37
C HIS A 12 -11.61 12.72 -2.43
N CYS A 13 -10.31 12.66 -2.18
CA CYS A 13 -9.44 13.82 -2.29
C CYS A 13 -9.47 14.43 -3.70
N LEU A 14 -9.68 13.61 -4.70
CA LEU A 14 -9.77 14.09 -6.09
C LEU A 14 -10.97 15.02 -6.28
N ASP A 15 -12.03 14.85 -5.50
CA ASP A 15 -13.24 15.66 -5.62
C ASP A 15 -13.20 16.93 -4.78
N ILE A 16 -12.55 16.88 -3.61
CA ILE A 16 -12.58 18.01 -2.68
C ILE A 16 -11.20 18.54 -2.32
N GLY A 17 -10.16 17.99 -2.91
CA GLY A 17 -8.78 18.41 -2.63
C GLY A 17 -8.14 17.62 -1.50
N CYS A 18 -6.82 17.66 -1.45
CA CYS A 18 -6.06 16.95 -0.43
C CYS A 18 -5.90 17.82 0.81
N LEU A 19 -6.39 17.35 1.94
CA LEU A 19 -6.30 18.12 3.18
C LEU A 19 -4.85 18.40 3.57
N ARG A 20 -3.95 17.45 3.34
CA ARG A 20 -2.54 17.70 3.63
C ARG A 20 -1.97 18.84 2.81
N GLU A 21 -2.32 18.91 1.53
CA GLU A 21 -1.90 20.01 0.67
C GLU A 21 -2.51 21.32 1.13
N GLN A 22 -3.78 21.30 1.49
CA GLN A 22 -4.48 22.50 1.98
C GLN A 22 -3.85 23.04 3.26
N LEU A 23 -3.31 22.16 4.10
CA LEU A 23 -2.66 22.57 5.34
C LEU A 23 -1.15 22.75 5.18
N GLY A 24 -0.62 22.59 3.98
CA GLY A 24 0.80 22.79 3.74
C GLY A 24 1.69 21.71 4.28
N VAL A 25 1.19 20.51 4.49
CA VAL A 25 1.98 19.42 5.02
C VAL A 25 2.85 18.82 3.90
N PRO A 26 4.14 18.65 4.13
CA PRO A 26 5.01 18.04 3.12
C PRO A 26 4.55 16.65 2.73
N SER A 27 4.82 16.28 1.49
CA SER A 27 4.49 14.96 0.99
C SER A 27 5.13 13.87 1.87
N GLY A 28 4.37 12.84 2.14
CA GLY A 28 4.86 11.72 2.97
C GLY A 28 4.72 11.92 4.46
N GLN A 29 4.18 13.05 4.91
CA GLN A 29 3.99 13.31 6.34
C GLN A 29 2.52 13.43 6.70
N ARG A 30 2.23 13.21 7.95
CA ARG A 30 0.89 13.38 8.51
C ARG A 30 -0.18 12.64 7.74
N HIS A 31 0.05 11.36 7.52
CA HIS A 31 -0.92 10.53 6.82
C HIS A 31 -2.26 10.42 7.56
N GLU A 32 -2.26 10.67 8.87
CA GLU A 32 -3.48 10.55 9.67
C GLU A 32 -4.55 11.57 9.28
N ILE A 33 -4.18 12.68 8.67
CA ILE A 33 -5.17 13.67 8.24
C ILE A 33 -5.61 13.46 6.79
N CYS A 34 -5.00 12.54 6.07
CA CYS A 34 -5.42 12.23 4.71
C CYS A 34 -6.70 11.42 4.76
N ARG A 35 -7.68 11.77 3.91
CA ARG A 35 -8.91 10.98 3.84
C ARG A 35 -8.70 9.63 3.22
N GLY A 36 -7.67 9.48 2.43
CA GLY A 36 -7.43 8.23 1.71
C GLY A 36 -6.82 7.17 2.60
N LEU A 37 -7.27 5.95 2.42
CA LEU A 37 -6.61 4.79 2.97
C LEU A 37 -5.58 4.29 1.97
N HIS A 38 -4.49 3.72 2.45
CA HIS A 38 -3.51 3.12 1.57
C HIS A 38 -4.07 1.83 0.98
N ALA A 39 -3.57 1.44 -0.18
CA ALA A 39 -4.01 0.20 -0.84
C ALA A 39 -3.84 -1.01 0.07
N GLU A 40 -2.73 -1.08 0.82
CA GLU A 40 -2.47 -2.17 1.74
C GLU A 40 -3.50 -2.22 2.87
N GLN A 41 -3.89 -1.06 3.38
CA GLN A 41 -4.94 -0.99 4.40
C GLN A 41 -6.27 -1.48 3.84
N ASN A 42 -6.59 -1.08 2.63
CA ASN A 42 -7.85 -1.49 1.98
C ASN A 42 -7.89 -2.99 1.68
N VAL A 43 -6.76 -3.59 1.34
CA VAL A 43 -6.69 -5.05 1.16
C VAL A 43 -7.03 -5.76 2.46
N ILE A 44 -6.47 -5.30 3.57
CA ILE A 44 -6.71 -5.89 4.88
C ILE A 44 -8.19 -5.73 5.26
N ILE A 45 -8.74 -4.54 5.04
CA ILE A 45 -10.14 -4.27 5.33
C ILE A 45 -11.07 -5.15 4.48
N GLN A 46 -10.76 -5.31 3.21
CA GLN A 46 -11.54 -6.19 2.33
C GLN A 46 -11.52 -7.62 2.84
N ALA A 47 -10.37 -8.11 3.24
CA ALA A 47 -10.28 -9.44 3.81
C ALA A 47 -11.14 -9.56 5.08
N ALA A 48 -11.09 -8.55 5.94
CA ALA A 48 -11.89 -8.55 7.16
C ALA A 48 -13.39 -8.53 6.86
N VAL A 49 -13.81 -7.70 5.91
CA VAL A 49 -15.22 -7.59 5.55
C VAL A 49 -15.78 -8.91 5.02
N HIS A 50 -14.96 -9.64 4.27
CA HIS A 50 -15.37 -10.89 3.64
C HIS A 50 -14.97 -12.15 4.43
N GLY A 51 -14.39 -11.97 5.60
CA GLY A 51 -14.03 -13.11 6.45
C GLY A 51 -12.90 -13.96 5.89
N ILE A 52 -11.98 -13.38 5.18
CA ILE A 52 -10.86 -14.09 4.58
C ILE A 52 -9.62 -13.95 5.43
N SER A 53 -9.01 -15.06 5.83
CA SER A 53 -7.75 -15.02 6.57
C SER A 53 -6.60 -14.69 5.63
N LEU A 54 -5.71 -13.79 6.05
CA LEU A 54 -4.50 -13.48 5.31
C LEU A 54 -3.27 -14.20 5.85
N ALA A 55 -3.44 -15.03 6.87
CA ALA A 55 -2.31 -15.74 7.46
C ALA A 55 -1.63 -16.64 6.41
N GLY A 56 -0.33 -16.50 6.29
CA GLY A 56 0.45 -17.26 5.30
C GLY A 56 0.43 -16.71 3.90
N ALA A 57 -0.27 -15.60 3.66
CA ALA A 57 -0.39 -15.04 2.32
C ALA A 57 0.86 -14.25 1.92
N GLU A 58 0.99 -14.00 0.63
CA GLU A 58 1.99 -13.08 0.08
C GLU A 58 1.27 -11.85 -0.45
N VAL A 59 1.92 -10.71 -0.40
CA VAL A 59 1.35 -9.44 -0.84
C VAL A 59 2.17 -8.88 -2.00
N TYR A 60 1.47 -8.39 -3.01
CA TYR A 60 2.10 -7.73 -4.15
C TYR A 60 1.69 -6.26 -4.12
N CYS A 61 2.66 -5.37 -4.01
CA CYS A 61 2.44 -3.93 -3.93
C CYS A 61 3.09 -3.21 -5.09
N THR A 62 2.50 -2.12 -5.53
CA THR A 62 3.17 -1.27 -6.52
C THR A 62 4.38 -0.58 -5.89
N HIS A 63 4.25 -0.15 -4.64
CA HIS A 63 5.32 0.51 -3.91
C HIS A 63 5.60 -0.23 -2.60
N GLN A 64 6.80 -0.05 -2.09
CA GLN A 64 7.15 -0.64 -0.81
C GLN A 64 6.21 -0.11 0.29
N PRO A 65 5.66 -0.97 1.13
CA PRO A 65 4.75 -0.54 2.18
C PRO A 65 5.41 0.41 3.18
N CYS A 66 4.66 1.39 3.63
CA CYS A 66 5.14 2.29 4.68
C CYS A 66 5.18 1.58 6.02
N LEU A 67 5.72 2.26 7.02
CA LEU A 67 5.86 1.68 8.36
C LEU A 67 4.51 1.24 8.93
N ILE A 68 3.48 2.07 8.80
CA ILE A 68 2.16 1.75 9.35
C ILE A 68 1.57 0.50 8.67
N CYS A 69 1.62 0.46 7.34
CA CYS A 69 1.11 -0.69 6.60
C CYS A 69 1.92 -1.95 6.89
N SER A 70 3.23 -1.80 7.06
CA SER A 70 4.09 -2.95 7.40
C SER A 70 3.71 -3.56 8.73
N LYS A 71 3.44 -2.74 9.75
CA LYS A 71 3.00 -3.26 11.05
C LYS A 71 1.69 -4.02 10.93
N MET A 72 0.76 -3.51 10.14
CA MET A 72 -0.52 -4.19 9.93
C MET A 72 -0.33 -5.52 9.22
N LEU A 73 0.50 -5.56 8.19
CA LEU A 73 0.77 -6.79 7.45
C LEU A 73 1.45 -7.84 8.32
N ILE A 74 2.34 -7.42 9.19
CA ILE A 74 2.98 -8.33 10.15
C ILE A 74 1.90 -9.03 11.00
N ASN A 75 0.97 -8.25 11.54
CA ASN A 75 -0.07 -8.84 12.39
C ASN A 75 -1.07 -9.69 11.62
N CYS A 76 -1.18 -9.49 10.32
CA CYS A 76 -2.02 -10.35 9.49
C CYS A 76 -1.38 -11.71 9.20
N GLY A 77 -0.11 -11.88 9.53
CA GLY A 77 0.57 -13.16 9.28
C GLY A 77 1.08 -13.31 7.86
N ILE A 78 1.34 -12.20 7.17
CA ILE A 78 1.90 -12.22 5.83
C ILE A 78 3.30 -12.80 5.88
N THR A 79 3.67 -13.60 4.90
CA THR A 79 4.98 -14.25 4.86
C THR A 79 5.95 -13.58 3.90
N LYS A 80 5.46 -12.91 2.89
CA LYS A 80 6.32 -12.30 1.87
C LYS A 80 5.64 -11.10 1.25
N ILE A 81 6.43 -10.07 0.95
CA ILE A 81 5.97 -8.87 0.28
C ILE A 81 6.80 -8.66 -0.98
N TRP A 82 6.12 -8.52 -2.10
CA TRP A 82 6.72 -8.16 -3.37
C TRP A 82 6.37 -6.70 -3.67
N TYR A 83 7.34 -5.90 -4.09
CA TYR A 83 7.06 -4.52 -4.47
C TYR A 83 7.75 -4.19 -5.79
N ALA A 84 7.14 -3.30 -6.58
CA ALA A 84 7.66 -2.94 -7.90
C ALA A 84 8.56 -1.71 -7.85
N SER A 85 8.34 -0.81 -6.92
CA SER A 85 9.13 0.41 -6.80
C SER A 85 9.01 0.97 -5.40
N GLY A 86 9.61 2.12 -5.17
CA GLY A 86 9.52 2.81 -3.89
C GLY A 86 10.87 2.94 -3.22
N TYR A 87 10.94 3.86 -2.26
CA TYR A 87 12.14 4.08 -1.49
C TYR A 87 12.08 3.26 -0.21
N PRO A 88 13.20 2.72 0.23
CA PRO A 88 13.22 1.94 1.45
C PRO A 88 12.86 2.80 2.66
N ASP A 89 11.96 2.30 3.47
CA ASP A 89 11.73 2.86 4.80
C ASP A 89 12.50 1.95 5.75
N GLU A 90 13.57 2.46 6.33
CA GLU A 90 14.46 1.65 7.15
C GLU A 90 13.77 1.04 8.35
N LEU A 91 12.88 1.79 9.00
CA LEU A 91 12.16 1.26 10.15
C LEU A 91 11.19 0.15 9.74
N ALA A 92 10.52 0.31 8.61
CA ALA A 92 9.65 -0.74 8.09
C ALA A 92 10.46 -1.99 7.76
N MET A 93 11.60 -1.82 7.13
CA MET A 93 12.46 -2.94 6.77
C MET A 93 12.97 -3.68 8.01
N GLN A 94 13.34 -2.96 9.05
CA GLN A 94 13.78 -3.57 10.30
C GLN A 94 12.66 -4.41 10.92
N MET A 95 11.45 -3.87 10.97
CA MET A 95 10.34 -4.60 11.57
C MET A 95 9.96 -5.83 10.76
N LEU A 96 9.94 -5.72 9.44
CA LEU A 96 9.66 -6.86 8.57
C LEU A 96 10.72 -7.95 8.75
N ASN A 97 11.98 -7.55 8.86
CA ASN A 97 13.06 -8.49 9.07
C ASN A 97 12.95 -9.19 10.43
N GLU A 98 12.61 -8.46 11.47
CA GLU A 98 12.40 -9.06 12.79
C GLU A 98 11.24 -10.07 12.77
N ALA A 99 10.26 -9.84 11.94
CA ALA A 99 9.10 -10.73 11.80
C ALA A 99 9.32 -11.86 10.81
N ASP A 100 10.52 -12.00 10.27
CA ASP A 100 10.88 -13.00 9.26
C ASP A 100 10.04 -12.89 7.98
N ILE A 101 9.64 -11.68 7.63
CA ILE A 101 8.92 -11.46 6.38
C ILE A 101 9.92 -11.07 5.30
N THR A 102 9.91 -11.80 4.19
CA THR A 102 10.78 -11.51 3.07
C THR A 102 10.24 -10.34 2.26
N LEU A 103 11.09 -9.37 1.95
CA LEU A 103 10.73 -8.22 1.12
C LEU A 103 11.55 -8.29 -0.16
N GLU A 104 10.90 -8.43 -1.30
CA GLU A 104 11.60 -8.56 -2.57
C GLU A 104 11.11 -7.60 -3.64
N LEU A 105 12.04 -7.10 -4.42
CA LEU A 105 11.72 -6.27 -5.56
C LEU A 105 11.21 -7.14 -6.71
N LEU A 106 10.07 -6.77 -7.26
CA LEU A 106 9.50 -7.45 -8.40
C LEU A 106 9.73 -6.56 -9.63
N PRO A 107 10.67 -6.90 -10.50
CA PRO A 107 10.90 -6.07 -11.67
C PRO A 107 9.74 -6.16 -12.64
N LEU A 108 9.23 -4.99 -13.06
CA LEU A 108 8.20 -4.92 -14.06
C LEU A 108 8.84 -4.77 -15.42
N ARG A 109 8.33 -5.52 -16.40
CA ARG A 109 8.83 -5.38 -17.76
C ARG A 109 8.20 -4.17 -18.42
N PRO A 110 8.97 -3.35 -19.14
CA PRO A 110 8.37 -2.31 -19.95
C PRO A 110 7.48 -2.97 -21.02
N THR A 111 6.34 -2.35 -21.30
CA THR A 111 5.48 -2.88 -22.35
C THR A 111 6.08 -2.53 -23.70
N PRO A 112 5.96 -3.41 -24.68
CA PRO A 112 6.55 -3.18 -25.99
C PRO A 112 6.04 -1.94 -26.71
N ASP A 113 4.81 -1.53 -26.41
CA ASP A 113 4.25 -0.35 -27.04
C ASP A 113 4.50 0.89 -26.23
N GLY A 114 5.22 0.79 -25.20
CA GLY A 114 5.52 1.91 -24.37
C GLY A 114 4.43 2.36 -23.48
N CYS A 115 3.39 1.66 -23.45
CA CYS A 115 2.28 2.10 -22.70
C CYS A 115 2.38 1.66 -21.38
N GLY A 116 3.37 1.65 -20.92
CA GLY A 116 3.46 1.23 -19.67
C GLY A 116 2.55 1.71 -18.69
N HIS A 117 1.88 2.50 -18.99
CA HIS A 117 1.03 3.08 -18.18
C HIS A 117 0.15 2.27 -17.60
N THR A 118 -0.21 1.64 -18.09
CA THR A 118 -1.06 0.92 -17.65
C THR A 118 -1.24 0.99 -16.46
N GLY A 119 -0.78 1.51 -16.15
CA GLY A 119 -0.95 1.70 -15.14
C GLY A 119 -1.56 1.26 -14.28
N PRO A 120 -2.11 1.64 -13.77
CA PRO A 120 -2.64 1.43 -12.69
C PRO A 120 -3.18 0.27 -12.52
N SER A 121 -3.52 -0.14 -13.28
CA SER A 121 -4.27 -1.12 -13.18
C SER A 121 -3.80 -2.14 -12.38
N GLY A 122 -4.38 -2.45 -11.61
CA GLY A 122 -4.20 -3.55 -10.88
C GLY A 122 -3.00 -3.72 -10.15
N GLU A 123 -2.13 -3.08 -10.45
CA GLU A 123 -1.02 -3.29 -9.83
C GLU A 123 -1.11 -3.00 -8.52
N GLY A 124 -1.86 -2.38 -8.10
CA GLY A 124 -1.86 -2.00 -6.75
C GLY A 124 -2.13 -3.05 -5.84
N ALA A 125 -2.48 -4.00 -6.28
CA ALA A 125 -2.88 -4.97 -5.39
C ALA A 125 -2.16 -5.28 -4.31
#